data_eb0285a4e10931671878a4e06b99946e
#
_entry.id   eb0285a4e10931671878a4e06b99946e
#
_cell.length_a   1.000
_cell.length_b   1.000
_cell.length_c   1.000
_cell.angle_alpha   90.00
_cell.angle_beta   90.00
_cell.angle_gamma   90.00
#
_symmetry.space_group_name_H-M   'P 1'
#
loop_
_entity.id
_entity.type
_entity.pdbx_description
1 polymer ?
#
loop_
_entity_poly.entity_id
_entity_poly.type
_entity_poly.pdbx_seq_one_letter_code
_entity_poly.pdbx_strand_id
1 'polypeptide(L)'
;MARRRSARCEIGFTKELMRVVNESGLSIGWCVSRVPPHKLTASCIVKGTYSLKAGDVAQLLREQPSLNADIHEDDNIEKMLLVPGDFAHFKPACDVLLTGTCYARGGKAAPLERVSFGLGRWEKSLMVVGDRTWKPGMLGAKMSEPVPFVSMPLGYDRAFGGPGFTANPFGRGYVPVEKDLVAGKHPLPNVENPSQQIS
;
A
#
# COMPACT_ATOMS: atom_id res chain seq x y z
N MET A 1 40.08 -4.97 6.16
CA MET A 1 39.16 -4.62 7.29
C MET A 1 38.62 -3.20 7.08
N ALA A 2 37.48 -3.06 6.39
CA ALA A 2 36.90 -1.75 6.12
C ALA A 2 36.10 -1.30 7.37
N ARG A 3 36.52 -0.20 7.97
CA ARG A 3 35.78 0.45 9.06
C ARG A 3 34.39 0.86 8.53
N ARG A 4 33.34 0.26 9.05
CA ARG A 4 31.98 0.75 8.89
C ARG A 4 31.95 2.18 9.46
N ARG A 5 31.84 3.18 8.59
CA ARG A 5 31.46 4.54 9.03
C ARG A 5 30.03 4.45 9.54
N SER A 6 29.85 4.66 10.83
CA SER A 6 28.50 4.82 11.39
C SER A 6 27.88 6.05 10.74
N ALA A 7 26.71 5.86 10.10
CA ALA A 7 25.93 6.97 9.59
C ALA A 7 25.56 7.88 10.77
N ARG A 8 26.05 9.12 10.77
CA ARG A 8 25.78 10.10 11.82
C ARG A 8 24.81 11.13 11.27
N CYS A 9 23.69 11.28 11.90
CA CYS A 9 22.76 12.36 11.69
C CYS A 9 22.80 13.25 12.95
N GLU A 10 23.21 14.49 12.84
CA GLU A 10 23.19 15.44 13.94
C GLU A 10 22.16 16.53 13.68
N ILE A 11 21.27 16.74 14.64
CA ILE A 11 20.35 17.85 14.66
C ILE A 11 20.88 18.87 15.67
N GLY A 12 21.32 20.01 15.19
CA GLY A 12 21.77 21.14 16.03
C GLY A 12 20.75 22.27 16.01
N PHE A 13 20.47 22.83 17.19
CA PHE A 13 19.65 24.02 17.32
C PHE A 13 20.58 25.22 17.65
N THR A 14 20.62 26.21 16.77
CA THR A 14 21.13 27.54 17.08
C THR A 14 19.97 28.49 17.28
N LYS A 15 20.18 29.64 17.94
CA LYS A 15 19.12 30.59 18.31
C LYS A 15 18.23 31.05 17.14
N GLU A 16 18.61 30.79 15.89
CA GLU A 16 17.94 31.31 14.70
C GLU A 16 17.55 30.28 13.64
N LEU A 17 18.15 29.06 13.61
CA LEU A 17 17.88 28.08 12.57
C LEU A 17 18.23 26.65 13.01
N MET A 18 17.37 25.70 12.64
CA MET A 18 17.68 24.28 12.73
C MET A 18 18.56 23.89 11.54
N ARG A 19 19.76 23.39 11.80
CA ARG A 19 20.67 22.86 10.78
C ARG A 19 20.69 21.32 10.86
N VAL A 20 20.40 20.67 9.75
CA VAL A 20 20.55 19.22 9.61
C VAL A 20 21.77 18.94 8.75
N VAL A 21 22.70 18.14 9.27
CA VAL A 21 23.86 17.66 8.52
C VAL A 21 23.65 16.19 8.23
N ASN A 22 23.62 15.84 6.92
CA ASN A 22 23.43 14.48 6.45
C ASN A 22 24.74 13.90 5.88
N GLU A 23 25.36 13.00 6.59
CA GLU A 23 26.56 12.25 6.15
C GLU A 23 26.23 10.79 5.80
N SER A 24 24.96 10.41 5.85
CA SER A 24 24.57 9.00 5.67
C SER A 24 24.52 8.54 4.21
N GLY A 25 24.41 9.46 3.27
CA GLY A 25 24.14 9.15 1.85
C GLY A 25 22.70 8.72 1.58
N LEU A 26 21.81 8.74 2.62
CA LEU A 26 20.38 8.46 2.49
C LEU A 26 19.60 9.75 2.24
N SER A 27 18.37 9.64 1.75
CA SER A 27 17.48 10.79 1.63
C SER A 27 16.93 11.19 2.99
N ILE A 28 17.04 12.48 3.32
CA ILE A 28 16.58 13.03 4.61
C ILE A 28 15.60 14.16 4.37
N GLY A 29 14.58 14.21 5.21
CA GLY A 29 13.66 15.32 5.33
C GLY A 29 13.23 15.50 6.76
N TRP A 30 12.55 16.62 7.02
CA TRP A 30 11.98 16.89 8.33
C TRP A 30 10.68 17.64 8.19
N CYS A 31 9.81 17.48 9.16
CA CYS A 31 8.58 18.23 9.28
C CYS A 31 8.35 18.65 10.72
N VAL A 32 7.68 19.77 10.87
CA VAL A 32 7.27 20.28 12.19
C VAL A 32 5.76 20.20 12.28
N SER A 33 5.28 19.66 13.38
CA SER A 33 3.86 19.55 13.67
C SER A 33 3.55 20.04 15.08
N ARG A 34 2.30 20.37 15.30
CA ARG A 34 1.78 20.67 16.63
C ARG A 34 0.93 19.50 17.11
N VAL A 35 1.39 18.87 18.18
CA VAL A 35 0.62 17.82 18.87
C VAL A 35 -0.20 18.46 19.98
N PRO A 36 -1.51 18.22 20.05
CA PRO A 36 -2.32 18.72 21.17
C PRO A 36 -1.75 18.28 22.54
N PRO A 37 -1.80 19.11 23.61
CA PRO A 37 -2.49 20.40 23.67
C PRO A 37 -1.69 21.61 23.17
N HIS A 38 -0.43 21.56 22.84
CA HIS A 38 0.34 22.71 22.27
C HIS A 38 1.84 22.39 22.10
N LYS A 39 2.20 21.12 22.08
CA LYS A 39 3.60 20.71 21.95
C LYS A 39 4.04 20.79 20.48
N LEU A 40 5.08 21.59 20.19
CA LEU A 40 5.77 21.51 18.91
C LEU A 40 6.64 20.26 18.86
N THR A 41 6.54 19.52 17.78
CA THR A 41 7.30 18.29 17.54
C THR A 41 7.96 18.41 16.18
N ALA A 42 9.26 18.12 16.11
CA ALA A 42 9.99 17.96 14.87
C ALA A 42 10.22 16.46 14.63
N SER A 43 9.83 15.98 13.46
CA SER A 43 10.08 14.61 13.01
C SER A 43 11.15 14.62 11.92
N CYS A 44 12.19 13.84 12.11
CA CYS A 44 13.21 13.59 11.09
C CYS A 44 12.87 12.29 10.35
N ILE A 45 12.77 12.38 9.04
CA ILE A 45 12.49 11.25 8.16
C ILE A 45 13.78 10.86 7.46
N VAL A 46 14.16 9.59 7.51
CA VAL A 46 15.32 9.04 6.82
C VAL A 46 14.83 7.91 5.92
N LYS A 47 15.06 8.04 4.60
CA LYS A 47 14.65 7.06 3.59
C LYS A 47 15.87 6.38 3.00
N GLY A 48 15.89 5.04 3.06
CA GLY A 48 16.86 4.21 2.37
C GLY A 48 16.17 3.32 1.36
N THR A 49 16.59 3.38 0.09
CA THR A 49 16.07 2.57 -0.99
C THR A 49 17.05 1.48 -1.37
N TYR A 50 16.57 0.25 -1.47
CA TYR A 50 17.38 -0.94 -1.71
C TYR A 50 16.87 -1.71 -2.93
N SER A 51 17.79 -2.29 -3.70
CA SER A 51 17.45 -3.30 -4.68
C SER A 51 17.34 -4.67 -3.99
N LEU A 52 16.30 -5.42 -4.35
CA LEU A 52 16.07 -6.76 -3.85
C LEU A 52 16.24 -7.76 -4.99
N LYS A 53 17.04 -8.81 -4.76
CA LYS A 53 17.19 -9.93 -5.67
C LYS A 53 16.93 -11.21 -4.90
N ALA A 54 16.25 -12.17 -5.53
CA ALA A 54 15.95 -13.45 -4.90
C ALA A 54 17.25 -14.17 -4.49
N GLY A 55 17.34 -14.57 -3.22
CA GLY A 55 18.50 -15.30 -2.67
C GLY A 55 19.73 -14.43 -2.36
N ASP A 56 19.63 -13.12 -2.51
CA ASP A 56 20.75 -12.20 -2.26
C ASP A 56 20.45 -11.22 -1.10
N VAL A 57 21.50 -10.54 -0.63
CA VAL A 57 21.38 -9.47 0.38
C VAL A 57 20.91 -8.19 -0.29
N ALA A 58 19.96 -7.50 0.34
CA ALA A 58 19.47 -6.21 -0.13
C ALA A 58 20.63 -5.20 -0.30
N GLN A 59 20.76 -4.61 -1.48
CA GLN A 59 21.80 -3.67 -1.84
C GLN A 59 21.27 -2.24 -1.82
N LEU A 60 21.91 -1.37 -1.04
CA LEU A 60 21.56 0.05 -1.04
C LEU A 60 21.79 0.65 -2.43
N LEU A 61 20.80 1.34 -2.98
CA LEU A 61 20.97 2.02 -4.26
C LEU A 61 22.01 3.15 -4.13
N ARG A 62 22.79 3.34 -5.19
CA ARG A 62 23.78 4.43 -5.25
C ARG A 62 23.11 5.80 -5.24
N GLU A 63 22.06 5.94 -6.02
CA GLU A 63 21.23 7.14 -6.08
C GLU A 63 19.97 6.89 -5.25
N GLN A 64 19.81 7.67 -4.21
CA GLN A 64 18.67 7.56 -3.31
C GLN A 64 17.55 8.47 -3.83
N PRO A 65 16.35 7.92 -4.14
CA PRO A 65 15.20 8.73 -4.50
C PRO A 65 14.87 9.72 -3.38
N SER A 66 14.49 10.93 -3.76
CA SER A 66 14.02 11.94 -2.82
C SER A 66 12.81 11.47 -2.03
N LEU A 67 12.54 12.13 -0.90
CA LEU A 67 11.30 11.97 -0.18
C LEU A 67 10.13 12.47 -1.04
N ASN A 68 9.02 11.78 -1.00
CA ASN A 68 7.81 12.14 -1.74
C ASN A 68 6.66 12.50 -0.80
N ALA A 69 5.78 13.37 -1.26
CA ALA A 69 4.43 13.52 -0.73
C ALA A 69 3.54 12.36 -1.21
N ASP A 70 2.28 12.34 -0.80
CA ASP A 70 1.31 11.39 -1.35
C ASP A 70 1.25 11.49 -2.88
N ILE A 71 1.32 10.34 -3.55
CA ILE A 71 1.19 10.25 -5.00
C ILE A 71 -0.14 9.58 -5.31
N HIS A 72 -1.02 10.32 -5.95
CA HIS A 72 -2.33 9.87 -6.38
C HIS A 72 -2.35 9.54 -7.87
N GLU A 73 -3.34 8.77 -8.30
CA GLU A 73 -3.60 8.50 -9.70
C GLU A 73 -3.87 9.81 -10.46
N ASP A 74 -3.19 10.00 -11.61
CA ASP A 74 -3.22 11.22 -12.44
C ASP A 74 -2.92 12.52 -11.65
N ASP A 75 -2.10 12.45 -10.60
CA ASP A 75 -1.77 13.57 -9.71
C ASP A 75 -3.01 14.27 -9.10
N ASN A 76 -4.12 13.55 -9.01
CA ASN A 76 -5.37 14.05 -8.49
C ASN A 76 -5.66 13.48 -7.08
N ILE A 77 -5.68 14.36 -6.10
CA ILE A 77 -5.91 14.00 -4.68
C ILE A 77 -7.29 13.34 -4.41
N GLU A 78 -8.25 13.53 -5.30
CA GLU A 78 -9.57 12.89 -5.23
C GLU A 78 -9.56 11.45 -5.78
N LYS A 79 -8.46 11.04 -6.42
CA LYS A 79 -8.26 9.69 -6.93
C LYS A 79 -7.49 8.82 -5.95
N MET A 80 -7.35 7.54 -6.32
CA MET A 80 -6.71 6.54 -5.49
C MET A 80 -5.27 6.93 -5.13
N LEU A 81 -4.91 6.77 -3.85
CA LEU A 81 -3.55 6.89 -3.38
C LEU A 81 -2.72 5.71 -3.90
N LEU A 82 -1.74 5.98 -4.76
CA LEU A 82 -0.82 4.98 -5.31
C LEU A 82 0.37 4.74 -4.40
N VAL A 83 0.96 5.84 -3.91
CA VAL A 83 2.13 5.77 -3.02
C VAL A 83 1.91 6.76 -1.87
N PRO A 84 1.83 6.29 -0.63
CA PRO A 84 1.75 7.18 0.52
C PRO A 84 3.05 7.97 0.69
N GLY A 85 2.91 9.21 1.14
CA GLY A 85 4.02 10.11 1.38
C GLY A 85 4.94 9.62 2.50
N ASP A 86 6.19 10.01 2.39
CA ASP A 86 7.22 9.70 3.39
C ASP A 86 7.09 10.55 4.67
N PHE A 87 6.33 11.65 4.61
CA PHE A 87 6.21 12.59 5.73
C PHE A 87 5.13 12.19 6.71
N ALA A 88 5.54 11.58 7.81
CA ALA A 88 4.66 11.24 8.92
C ALA A 88 5.06 12.04 10.18
N HIS A 89 4.15 12.83 10.73
CA HIS A 89 4.40 13.61 11.95
C HIS A 89 4.61 12.76 13.19
N PHE A 90 3.87 11.67 13.26
CA PHE A 90 3.97 10.68 14.33
C PHE A 90 3.50 9.33 13.83
N LYS A 91 4.31 8.30 14.05
CA LYS A 91 3.98 6.93 13.64
C LYS A 91 4.29 5.96 14.79
N PRO A 92 3.28 5.50 15.52
CA PRO A 92 3.48 4.65 16.70
C PRO A 92 3.88 3.21 16.35
N ALA A 93 3.65 2.78 15.09
CA ALA A 93 3.95 1.45 14.62
C ALA A 93 4.53 1.48 13.20
N CYS A 94 5.05 0.37 12.73
CA CYS A 94 5.56 0.21 11.38
C CYS A 94 4.45 -0.28 10.46
N ASP A 95 4.27 0.36 9.30
CA ASP A 95 3.47 -0.16 8.20
C ASP A 95 4.35 -0.91 7.22
N VAL A 96 3.83 -1.99 6.71
CA VAL A 96 4.43 -2.73 5.60
C VAL A 96 3.48 -2.68 4.43
N LEU A 97 3.88 -1.98 3.38
CA LEU A 97 3.10 -1.81 2.17
C LEU A 97 3.72 -2.64 1.06
N LEU A 98 2.90 -3.38 0.34
CA LEU A 98 3.30 -4.17 -0.82
C LEU A 98 2.50 -3.71 -2.03
N THR A 99 3.21 -3.32 -3.09
CA THR A 99 2.65 -3.11 -4.41
C THR A 99 3.19 -4.17 -5.36
N GLY A 100 2.36 -4.72 -6.21
CA GLY A 100 2.81 -5.78 -7.11
C GLY A 100 1.69 -6.36 -7.96
N THR A 101 2.01 -7.45 -8.64
CA THR A 101 1.08 -8.17 -9.50
C THR A 101 1.10 -9.65 -9.13
N CYS A 102 -0.08 -10.24 -8.93
CA CYS A 102 -0.23 -11.68 -8.84
C CYS A 102 -0.17 -12.28 -10.24
N TYR A 103 0.64 -13.31 -10.41
CA TYR A 103 0.70 -14.10 -11.64
C TYR A 103 0.16 -15.50 -11.39
N ALA A 104 -0.68 -15.97 -12.30
CA ALA A 104 -1.20 -17.33 -12.24
C ALA A 104 -0.08 -18.37 -12.39
N ARG A 105 -0.12 -19.41 -11.58
CA ARG A 105 0.93 -20.42 -11.50
C ARG A 105 1.15 -21.11 -12.83
N GLY A 106 2.42 -21.19 -13.24
CA GLY A 106 2.80 -21.81 -14.52
C GLY A 106 2.34 -21.01 -15.75
N GLY A 107 1.93 -19.75 -15.61
CA GLY A 107 1.50 -18.87 -16.70
C GLY A 107 0.15 -19.29 -17.34
N LYS A 108 -0.60 -20.20 -16.71
CA LYS A 108 -1.93 -20.64 -17.18
C LYS A 108 -3.01 -19.87 -16.46
N ALA A 109 -4.01 -19.38 -17.21
CA ALA A 109 -5.12 -18.66 -16.62
C ALA A 109 -5.83 -19.50 -15.54
N ALA A 110 -6.01 -18.91 -14.35
CA ALA A 110 -6.67 -19.52 -13.21
C ALA A 110 -7.76 -18.59 -12.67
N PRO A 111 -8.90 -19.13 -12.15
CA PRO A 111 -9.97 -18.31 -11.60
C PRO A 111 -9.60 -17.70 -10.25
N LEU A 112 -8.65 -18.31 -9.55
CA LEU A 112 -8.17 -17.82 -8.27
C LEU A 112 -6.71 -18.26 -8.03
N GLU A 113 -5.96 -17.45 -7.28
CA GLU A 113 -4.60 -17.73 -6.82
C GLU A 113 -4.43 -17.28 -5.37
N ARG A 114 -3.55 -17.94 -4.64
CA ARG A 114 -3.14 -17.50 -3.30
C ARG A 114 -1.74 -16.92 -3.36
N VAL A 115 -1.57 -15.71 -2.86
CA VAL A 115 -0.28 -15.07 -2.68
C VAL A 115 0.02 -14.87 -1.20
N SER A 116 1.28 -15.00 -0.82
CA SER A 116 1.75 -14.74 0.54
C SER A 116 2.95 -13.80 0.50
N PHE A 117 3.03 -12.95 1.49
CA PHE A 117 4.16 -12.05 1.73
C PHE A 117 4.63 -12.21 3.16
N GLY A 118 5.92 -12.42 3.35
CA GLY A 118 6.54 -12.57 4.66
C GLY A 118 7.68 -11.59 4.89
N LEU A 119 7.79 -11.08 6.12
CA LEU A 119 8.88 -10.25 6.59
C LEU A 119 9.29 -10.69 8.00
N GLY A 120 10.44 -11.38 8.11
CA GLY A 120 10.84 -12.01 9.35
C GLY A 120 9.83 -13.06 9.82
N ARG A 121 9.25 -12.85 11.01
CA ARG A 121 8.21 -13.74 11.58
C ARG A 121 6.77 -13.36 11.18
N TRP A 122 6.61 -12.25 10.50
CA TRP A 122 5.31 -11.76 10.09
C TRP A 122 4.99 -12.24 8.68
N GLU A 123 3.78 -12.75 8.48
CA GLU A 123 3.29 -13.23 7.18
C GLU A 123 1.85 -12.77 6.97
N LYS A 124 1.51 -12.43 5.73
CA LYS A 124 0.15 -12.16 5.29
C LYS A 124 -0.12 -12.90 3.99
N SER A 125 -1.25 -13.59 3.93
CA SER A 125 -1.77 -14.21 2.71
C SER A 125 -2.97 -13.46 2.18
N LEU A 126 -3.13 -13.47 0.87
CA LEU A 126 -4.28 -12.92 0.15
C LEU A 126 -4.80 -13.98 -0.82
N MET A 127 -6.12 -14.02 -1.01
CA MET A 127 -6.76 -14.69 -2.14
C MET A 127 -6.96 -13.67 -3.24
N VAL A 128 -6.45 -13.98 -4.42
CA VAL A 128 -6.63 -13.19 -5.62
C VAL A 128 -7.60 -13.93 -6.53
N VAL A 129 -8.74 -13.31 -6.78
CA VAL A 129 -9.87 -13.90 -7.50
C VAL A 129 -10.08 -13.13 -8.79
N GLY A 130 -10.39 -13.83 -9.86
CA GLY A 130 -10.69 -13.23 -11.17
C GLY A 130 -11.91 -12.30 -11.12
N ASP A 131 -12.12 -11.54 -12.17
CA ASP A 131 -13.20 -10.57 -12.21
C ASP A 131 -14.57 -11.25 -12.03
N ARG A 132 -15.33 -10.71 -11.07
CA ARG A 132 -16.69 -11.11 -10.72
C ARG A 132 -17.58 -9.89 -10.60
N THR A 133 -18.88 -10.10 -10.76
CA THR A 133 -19.87 -9.04 -10.57
C THR A 133 -21.05 -9.56 -9.76
N TRP A 134 -21.68 -8.66 -9.01
CA TRP A 134 -23.00 -8.92 -8.45
C TRP A 134 -24.05 -9.00 -9.56
N LYS A 135 -25.00 -9.93 -9.40
CA LYS A 135 -26.17 -10.10 -10.25
C LYS A 135 -27.41 -10.17 -9.39
N PRO A 136 -28.54 -9.58 -9.79
CA PRO A 136 -29.81 -9.84 -9.15
C PRO A 136 -30.16 -11.31 -9.27
N GLY A 137 -30.58 -11.94 -8.18
CA GLY A 137 -31.06 -13.31 -8.13
C GLY A 137 -32.50 -13.39 -7.61
N MET A 138 -33.15 -14.53 -7.74
CA MET A 138 -34.54 -14.74 -7.26
C MET A 138 -34.66 -14.65 -5.72
N LEU A 139 -33.60 -14.97 -4.99
CA LEU A 139 -33.56 -15.01 -3.52
C LEU A 139 -32.52 -14.02 -2.95
N GLY A 140 -32.18 -12.93 -3.66
CA GLY A 140 -31.16 -11.97 -3.28
C GLY A 140 -30.04 -11.85 -4.33
N ALA A 141 -28.98 -11.13 -3.96
CA ALA A 141 -27.83 -10.95 -4.83
C ALA A 141 -27.07 -12.26 -5.03
N LYS A 142 -26.61 -12.51 -6.27
CA LYS A 142 -25.79 -13.67 -6.64
C LYS A 142 -24.49 -13.20 -7.29
N MET A 143 -23.39 -13.87 -6.99
CA MET A 143 -22.11 -13.62 -7.65
C MET A 143 -22.03 -14.32 -9.00
N SER A 144 -21.33 -13.70 -9.96
CA SER A 144 -20.90 -14.41 -11.16
C SER A 144 -19.71 -15.33 -10.86
N GLU A 145 -19.48 -16.32 -11.71
CA GLU A 145 -18.23 -17.08 -11.69
C GLU A 145 -17.04 -16.16 -11.97
N PRO A 146 -15.87 -16.42 -11.34
CA PRO A 146 -14.67 -15.65 -11.58
C PRO A 146 -14.11 -15.90 -13.00
N VAL A 147 -13.76 -14.83 -13.69
CA VAL A 147 -13.10 -14.90 -15.00
C VAL A 147 -11.64 -15.29 -14.80
N PRO A 148 -11.14 -16.40 -15.40
CA PRO A 148 -9.75 -16.78 -15.24
C PRO A 148 -8.78 -15.69 -15.71
N PHE A 149 -7.71 -15.45 -14.95
CA PHE A 149 -6.69 -14.45 -15.22
C PHE A 149 -5.29 -15.05 -15.28
N VAL A 150 -4.37 -14.45 -16.03
CA VAL A 150 -2.94 -14.78 -16.05
C VAL A 150 -2.16 -13.87 -15.11
N SER A 151 -2.57 -12.60 -15.02
CA SER A 151 -2.00 -11.61 -14.11
C SER A 151 -3.09 -10.71 -13.54
N MET A 152 -2.92 -10.29 -12.27
CA MET A 152 -3.85 -9.42 -11.56
C MET A 152 -3.06 -8.44 -10.69
N PRO A 153 -3.15 -7.12 -10.94
CA PRO A 153 -2.54 -6.13 -10.06
C PRO A 153 -3.11 -6.20 -8.65
N LEU A 154 -2.26 -6.00 -7.65
CA LEU A 154 -2.64 -5.93 -6.24
C LEU A 154 -2.75 -4.45 -5.86
N GLY A 155 -3.98 -3.96 -5.68
CA GLY A 155 -4.25 -2.57 -5.35
C GLY A 155 -5.49 -2.42 -4.48
N TYR A 156 -5.63 -1.27 -3.83
CA TYR A 156 -6.79 -0.94 -3.01
C TYR A 156 -8.08 -0.82 -3.83
N ASP A 157 -7.98 -0.42 -5.10
CA ASP A 157 -9.08 -0.40 -6.06
C ASP A 157 -9.69 -1.77 -6.32
N ARG A 158 -8.92 -2.83 -6.05
CA ARG A 158 -9.33 -4.24 -6.23
C ARG A 158 -9.69 -4.94 -4.94
N ALA A 159 -9.54 -4.26 -3.80
CA ALA A 159 -9.98 -4.75 -2.50
C ALA A 159 -11.44 -4.34 -2.22
N PHE A 160 -12.03 -4.93 -1.17
CA PHE A 160 -13.39 -4.58 -0.75
C PHE A 160 -13.51 -3.10 -0.41
N GLY A 161 -14.55 -2.48 -0.92
CA GLY A 161 -14.85 -1.07 -0.73
C GLY A 161 -15.78 -0.56 -1.82
N GLY A 162 -15.77 0.76 -2.00
CA GLY A 162 -16.56 1.46 -3.01
C GLY A 162 -17.15 2.77 -2.50
N PRO A 163 -17.85 3.53 -3.35
CA PRO A 163 -18.47 4.78 -2.96
C PRO A 163 -19.35 4.64 -1.71
N GLY A 164 -19.07 5.45 -0.69
CA GLY A 164 -19.77 5.38 0.61
C GLY A 164 -19.12 4.46 1.65
N PHE A 165 -18.10 3.69 1.29
CA PHE A 165 -17.32 2.89 2.24
C PHE A 165 -16.04 3.63 2.65
N THR A 166 -16.06 4.29 3.80
CA THR A 166 -15.01 5.23 4.24
C THR A 166 -13.62 4.61 4.37
N ALA A 167 -13.54 3.31 4.71
CA ALA A 167 -12.24 2.64 4.86
C ALA A 167 -11.52 2.38 3.53
N ASN A 168 -12.26 2.24 2.42
CA ASN A 168 -11.72 2.11 1.08
C ASN A 168 -12.73 2.61 0.03
N PRO A 169 -12.84 3.92 -0.17
CA PRO A 169 -13.83 4.50 -1.08
C PRO A 169 -13.56 4.19 -2.55
N PHE A 170 -12.33 3.81 -2.90
CA PHE A 170 -11.91 3.43 -4.26
C PHE A 170 -12.01 1.93 -4.54
N GLY A 171 -12.36 1.13 -3.54
CA GLY A 171 -12.52 -0.31 -3.67
C GLY A 171 -13.77 -0.71 -4.46
N ARG A 172 -14.09 -1.98 -4.42
CA ARG A 172 -15.22 -2.56 -5.13
C ARG A 172 -15.95 -3.59 -4.29
N GLY A 173 -17.21 -3.85 -4.63
CA GLY A 173 -18.04 -4.86 -3.96
C GLY A 173 -19.02 -4.30 -2.93
N TYR A 174 -18.80 -3.08 -2.43
CA TYR A 174 -19.75 -2.42 -1.53
C TYR A 174 -20.92 -1.84 -2.33
N VAL A 175 -22.12 -2.26 -1.99
CA VAL A 175 -23.39 -1.73 -2.54
C VAL A 175 -24.24 -1.29 -1.36
N PRO A 176 -24.49 0.02 -1.19
CA PRO A 176 -25.19 0.54 -0.01
C PRO A 176 -26.61 0.03 0.11
N VAL A 177 -27.27 -0.22 -1.00
CA VAL A 177 -28.66 -0.68 -1.06
C VAL A 177 -28.79 -1.78 -2.10
N GLU A 178 -29.23 -2.96 -1.67
CA GLU A 178 -29.33 -4.15 -2.56
C GLU A 178 -30.24 -3.94 -3.78
N LYS A 179 -31.30 -3.14 -3.64
CA LYS A 179 -32.20 -2.80 -4.76
C LYS A 179 -31.53 -2.02 -5.90
N ASP A 180 -30.36 -1.43 -5.64
CA ASP A 180 -29.62 -0.65 -6.64
C ASP A 180 -28.66 -1.58 -7.45
N LEU A 181 -28.66 -2.89 -7.16
CA LEU A 181 -27.89 -3.86 -7.91
C LEU A 181 -28.40 -3.99 -9.34
N VAL A 182 -27.53 -3.59 -10.30
CA VAL A 182 -27.76 -3.79 -11.72
C VAL A 182 -26.79 -4.86 -12.22
N ALA A 183 -27.30 -5.87 -12.91
CA ALA A 183 -26.50 -6.99 -13.41
C ALA A 183 -25.27 -6.49 -14.21
N GLY A 184 -24.09 -6.98 -13.83
CA GLY A 184 -22.81 -6.69 -14.48
C GLY A 184 -22.22 -5.31 -14.20
N LYS A 185 -22.88 -4.43 -13.44
CA LYS A 185 -22.38 -3.08 -13.13
C LYS A 185 -21.65 -2.96 -11.79
N HIS A 186 -21.73 -3.95 -10.93
CA HIS A 186 -21.13 -3.92 -9.60
C HIS A 186 -20.01 -4.97 -9.49
N PRO A 187 -18.77 -4.58 -9.76
CA PRO A 187 -17.64 -5.49 -9.65
C PRO A 187 -17.41 -5.90 -8.18
N LEU A 188 -17.04 -7.15 -8.00
CA LEU A 188 -16.61 -7.70 -6.72
C LEU A 188 -15.10 -7.51 -6.54
N PRO A 189 -14.59 -7.51 -5.29
CA PRO A 189 -13.17 -7.44 -5.05
C PRO A 189 -12.43 -8.63 -5.68
N ASN A 190 -11.23 -8.32 -6.17
CA ASN A 190 -10.30 -9.34 -6.64
C ASN A 190 -9.32 -9.76 -5.53
N VAL A 191 -9.08 -8.89 -4.55
CA VAL A 191 -8.13 -9.14 -3.46
C VAL A 191 -8.91 -9.27 -2.16
N GLU A 192 -8.85 -10.46 -1.58
CA GLU A 192 -9.62 -10.81 -0.39
C GLU A 192 -8.74 -11.43 0.69
N ASN A 193 -9.18 -11.31 1.94
CA ASN A 193 -8.59 -12.07 3.04
C ASN A 193 -9.02 -13.54 2.93
N PRO A 194 -8.10 -14.52 2.96
CA PRO A 194 -8.44 -15.94 2.86
C PRO A 194 -9.45 -16.43 3.91
N SER A 195 -9.51 -15.77 5.06
CA SER A 195 -10.44 -16.12 6.15
C SER A 195 -11.77 -15.33 6.13
N GLN A 196 -11.93 -14.39 5.19
CA GLN A 196 -13.10 -13.51 5.09
C GLN A 196 -13.42 -13.25 3.62
N GLN A 197 -13.64 -14.30 2.88
CA GLN A 197 -14.03 -14.18 1.48
C GLN A 197 -15.51 -13.82 1.35
N ILE A 198 -15.84 -13.05 0.33
CA ILE A 198 -17.23 -12.79 -0.04
C ILE A 198 -17.84 -14.06 -0.63
N SER A 199 -18.91 -14.52 -0.05
CA SER A 199 -19.64 -15.74 -0.42
C SER A 199 -21.12 -15.45 -0.69
#